data_6971323daccdae85cc35cd3284d7b565
#
_entry.id   6971323daccdae85cc35cd3284d7b565
#
_cell.length_a   1.000
_cell.length_b   1.000
_cell.length_c   1.000
_cell.angle_alpha   90.00
_cell.angle_beta   90.00
_cell.angle_gamma   90.00
#
_symmetry.space_group_name_H-M   'P 1'
#
loop_
_entity.id
_entity.type
_entity.pdbx_description
1 polymer ?
#
loop_
_entity_poly.entity_id
_entity_poly.type
_entity_poly.pdbx_seq_one_letter_code
_entity_poly.pdbx_strand_id
1 'polypeptide(L)'
;MNTATKSKSLHLLGSSHHTADLSVREKISLPQGKIDDFYRGLCSLPGLDECLLLNTCNRTEIYGASNNGFSPDLLRRYLSEFRNLDPDFLQKHSYQH
;
A
#
# COMPACT_ATOMS: atom_id res chain seq x y z
N MET A 1 16.30 -1.18 27.17
CA MET A 1 15.87 -1.19 26.72
C MET A 1 15.54 -1.27 26.05
N ASN A 2 15.59 -1.49 25.80
CA ASN A 2 15.09 -1.59 25.13
C ASN A 2 14.49 -1.56 24.40
N THR A 3 13.96 -1.29 25.13
CA THR A 3 13.22 -1.06 24.22
C THR A 3 13.56 -1.16 22.88
N ALA A 4 14.49 -1.02 22.83
CA ALA A 4 15.03 -1.22 21.63
C ALA A 4 14.49 -2.32 20.94
N THR A 5 14.14 -3.08 21.63
CA THR A 5 13.60 -4.24 21.09
C THR A 5 12.42 -4.03 20.23
N LYS A 6 11.97 -2.83 20.13
CA LYS A 6 10.78 -2.55 19.36
C LYS A 6 11.08 -2.10 17.96
N SER A 7 11.91 -2.83 17.26
CA SER A 7 12.13 -2.55 15.86
C SER A 7 10.84 -2.73 15.10
N LYS A 8 10.51 -1.76 14.28
CA LYS A 8 9.38 -1.87 13.38
C LYS A 8 9.85 -2.39 12.04
N SER A 9 9.00 -3.15 11.38
CA SER A 9 9.24 -3.58 10.00
C SER A 9 8.70 -2.54 9.06
N LEU A 10 9.45 -2.26 8.01
CA LEU A 10 9.00 -1.34 6.97
C LEU A 10 8.50 -2.13 5.78
N HIS A 11 7.40 -1.67 5.22
CA HIS A 11 6.77 -2.32 4.08
C HIS A 11 6.51 -1.30 2.99
N LEU A 12 6.70 -1.72 1.75
CA LEU A 12 6.38 -0.91 0.59
C LEU A 12 5.57 -1.75 -0.38
N LEU A 13 4.45 -1.22 -0.82
CA LEU A 13 3.69 -1.77 -1.93
C LEU A 13 3.53 -0.66 -2.95
N GLY A 14 3.88 -0.91 -4.20
CA GLY A 14 3.80 0.15 -5.18
C GLY A 14 3.63 -0.32 -6.61
N SER A 15 3.25 0.61 -7.45
CA SER A 15 3.21 0.45 -8.90
C SER A 15 3.74 1.73 -9.53
N SER A 16 4.59 1.59 -10.53
CA SER A 16 5.18 2.75 -11.19
C SER A 16 5.25 2.51 -12.69
N HIS A 17 5.74 3.51 -13.42
CA HIS A 17 5.89 3.38 -14.87
C HIS A 17 6.88 2.28 -15.26
N HIS A 18 7.67 1.76 -14.31
CA HIS A 18 8.56 0.63 -14.57
C HIS A 18 7.87 -0.72 -14.46
N THR A 19 6.75 -0.79 -13.73
CA THR A 19 6.02 -2.05 -13.50
C THR A 19 4.73 -2.14 -14.26
N ALA A 20 4.23 -1.02 -14.78
CA ALA A 20 2.92 -1.00 -15.45
C ALA A 20 2.85 0.19 -16.40
N ASP A 21 2.12 0.01 -17.51
CA ASP A 21 1.89 1.12 -18.42
C ASP A 21 0.83 2.07 -17.84
N LEU A 22 0.56 3.17 -18.54
CA LEU A 22 -0.34 4.20 -18.04
C LEU A 22 -1.74 3.68 -17.77
N SER A 23 -2.29 2.87 -18.67
CA SER A 23 -3.66 2.39 -18.50
C SER A 23 -3.79 1.50 -17.27
N VAL A 24 -2.78 0.70 -16.98
CA VAL A 24 -2.77 -0.15 -15.78
C VAL A 24 -2.60 0.70 -14.54
N ARG A 25 -1.70 1.69 -14.58
CA ARG A 25 -1.47 2.56 -13.43
C ARG A 25 -2.73 3.35 -13.06
N GLU A 26 -3.51 3.76 -14.06
CA GLU A 26 -4.76 4.45 -13.79
C GLU A 26 -5.78 3.61 -13.05
N LYS A 27 -5.74 2.29 -13.24
CA LYS A 27 -6.62 1.39 -12.49
C LYS A 27 -6.18 1.25 -11.04
N ILE A 28 -4.89 1.40 -10.77
CA ILE A 28 -4.33 1.23 -9.43
C ILE A 28 -4.34 2.54 -8.66
N SER A 29 -4.09 3.67 -9.32
CA SER A 29 -3.97 4.95 -8.63
C SER A 29 -5.29 5.35 -7.97
N LEU A 30 -5.18 6.16 -6.92
CA LEU A 30 -6.35 6.55 -6.14
C LEU A 30 -6.96 7.83 -6.69
N PRO A 31 -8.28 7.86 -6.88
CA PRO A 31 -8.95 9.10 -7.24
C PRO A 31 -8.77 10.15 -6.15
N GLN A 32 -8.61 11.40 -6.56
CA GLN A 32 -8.35 12.50 -5.64
C GLN A 32 -9.37 12.55 -4.49
N GLY A 33 -10.64 12.39 -4.80
CA GLY A 33 -11.68 12.47 -3.77
C GLY A 33 -11.78 11.27 -2.86
N LYS A 34 -10.95 10.24 -3.06
CA LYS A 34 -10.98 9.03 -2.25
C LYS A 34 -9.76 8.88 -1.35
N ILE A 35 -8.83 9.82 -1.40
CA ILE A 35 -7.57 9.68 -0.66
C ILE A 35 -7.80 9.68 0.85
N ASP A 36 -8.67 10.55 1.36
CA ASP A 36 -8.94 10.59 2.79
C ASP A 36 -9.58 9.30 3.28
N ASP A 37 -10.52 8.76 2.53
CA ASP A 37 -11.15 7.49 2.87
C ASP A 37 -10.14 6.35 2.86
N PHE A 38 -9.25 6.37 1.87
CA PHE A 38 -8.21 5.36 1.77
C PHE A 38 -7.29 5.39 2.98
N TYR A 39 -6.82 6.58 3.38
CA TYR A 39 -5.97 6.74 4.54
C TYR A 39 -6.66 6.25 5.81
N ARG A 40 -7.92 6.57 5.97
CA ARG A 40 -8.67 6.17 7.17
C ARG A 40 -8.70 4.66 7.31
N GLY A 41 -8.98 3.96 6.23
CA GLY A 41 -8.98 2.50 6.26
C GLY A 41 -7.59 1.92 6.39
N LEU A 42 -6.61 2.54 5.75
CA LEU A 42 -5.22 2.08 5.82
C LEU A 42 -4.71 2.12 7.26
N CYS A 43 -4.95 3.23 7.95
CA CYS A 43 -4.51 3.41 9.33
C CYS A 43 -5.25 2.49 10.30
N SER A 44 -6.33 1.86 9.85
CA SER A 44 -7.09 0.92 10.67
C SER A 44 -6.67 -0.53 10.48
N LEU A 45 -5.70 -0.80 9.60
CA LEU A 45 -5.25 -2.17 9.39
C LEU A 45 -4.54 -2.69 10.64
N PRO A 46 -4.85 -3.92 11.07
CA PRO A 46 -4.26 -4.46 12.29
C PRO A 46 -2.75 -4.56 12.20
N GLY A 47 -2.06 -4.03 13.18
CA GLY A 47 -0.60 -4.10 13.26
C GLY A 47 0.14 -3.01 12.53
N LEU A 48 -0.53 -2.18 11.76
CA LEU A 48 0.12 -1.09 11.04
C LEU A 48 0.10 0.15 11.93
N ASP A 49 1.29 0.64 12.30
CA ASP A 49 1.42 1.76 13.23
C ASP A 49 1.53 3.10 12.51
N GLU A 50 2.18 3.12 11.37
CA GLU A 50 2.41 4.35 10.61
C GLU A 50 2.24 4.04 9.13
N CYS A 51 1.74 4.98 8.38
CA CYS A 51 1.55 4.79 6.95
C CYS A 51 1.73 6.11 6.20
N LEU A 52 2.11 5.98 4.93
CA LEU A 52 2.28 7.11 4.04
C LEU A 52 1.87 6.66 2.64
N LEU A 53 1.14 7.50 1.95
CA LEU A 53 0.75 7.27 0.56
C LEU A 53 1.46 8.27 -0.33
N LEU A 54 2.09 7.78 -1.39
CA LEU A 54 2.58 8.59 -2.48
C LEU A 54 1.75 8.25 -3.70
N ASN A 55 1.02 9.22 -4.23
CA ASN A 55 0.11 8.99 -5.35
C ASN A 55 0.29 10.08 -6.38
N THR A 56 0.99 9.77 -7.46
CA THR A 56 1.24 10.68 -8.56
C THR A 56 0.88 10.00 -9.87
N CYS A 57 0.96 10.72 -10.99
CA CYS A 57 0.70 10.12 -12.29
C CYS A 57 1.72 9.06 -12.67
N ASN A 58 2.92 9.08 -12.06
CA ASN A 58 3.98 8.14 -12.38
C ASN A 58 4.04 6.95 -11.45
N ARG A 59 3.52 7.06 -10.24
CA ARG A 59 3.59 5.97 -9.25
C ARG A 59 2.53 6.12 -8.18
N THR A 60 2.13 4.97 -7.65
CA THR A 60 1.33 4.88 -6.43
C THR A 60 2.08 3.97 -5.50
N GLU A 61 2.44 4.47 -4.33
CA GLU A 61 3.19 3.70 -3.34
C GLU A 61 2.58 3.87 -1.97
N ILE A 62 2.47 2.76 -1.24
CA ILE A 62 2.02 2.74 0.14
C ILE A 62 3.21 2.31 0.98
N TYR A 63 3.58 3.14 1.94
CA TYR A 63 4.64 2.82 2.89
C TYR A 63 4.00 2.58 4.24
N GLY A 64 4.45 1.55 4.93
CA GLY A 64 3.93 1.24 6.25
C GLY A 64 5.02 0.83 7.20
N ALA A 65 4.87 1.21 8.46
CA ALA A 65 5.71 0.71 9.53
C ALA A 65 4.83 -0.08 10.47
N SER A 66 5.23 -1.28 10.81
CA SER A 66 4.38 -2.21 11.52
C SER A 66 5.07 -2.85 12.70
N ASN A 67 4.26 -3.33 13.61
CA ASN A 67 4.74 -4.18 14.70
C ASN A 67 4.73 -5.64 14.23
N ASN A 68 5.04 -6.55 15.15
CA ASN A 68 5.21 -7.96 14.84
C ASN A 68 3.96 -8.69 14.35
N GLY A 69 2.80 -8.11 14.54
CA GLY A 69 1.57 -8.80 14.17
C GLY A 69 1.06 -8.49 12.77
N PHE A 70 1.77 -7.66 12.03
CA PHE A 70 1.27 -7.22 10.74
C PHE A 70 1.64 -8.19 9.62
N SER A 71 0.67 -8.49 8.75
CA SER A 71 0.91 -9.29 7.56
C SER A 71 1.03 -8.36 6.35
N PRO A 72 2.15 -8.42 5.62
CA PRO A 72 2.33 -7.55 4.44
C PRO A 72 1.27 -7.73 3.37
N ASP A 73 0.66 -8.91 3.28
CA ASP A 73 -0.39 -9.13 2.30
C ASP A 73 -1.62 -8.29 2.55
N LEU A 74 -1.78 -7.77 3.75
CA LEU A 74 -2.90 -6.88 4.05
C LEU A 74 -2.85 -5.61 3.22
N LEU A 75 -1.67 -5.08 2.92
CA LEU A 75 -1.55 -3.89 2.08
C LEU A 75 -2.09 -4.17 0.68
N ARG A 76 -1.67 -5.30 0.09
CA ARG A 76 -2.13 -5.65 -1.25
C ARG A 76 -3.63 -5.91 -1.26
N ARG A 77 -4.11 -6.64 -0.28
CA ARG A 77 -5.54 -6.94 -0.19
C ARG A 77 -6.35 -5.66 -0.01
N TYR A 78 -5.89 -4.77 0.85
CA TYR A 78 -6.60 -3.53 1.09
C TYR A 78 -6.69 -2.67 -0.18
N LEU A 79 -5.57 -2.51 -0.89
CA LEU A 79 -5.57 -1.72 -2.13
C LEU A 79 -6.45 -2.39 -3.19
N SER A 80 -6.37 -3.71 -3.32
CA SER A 80 -7.19 -4.44 -4.29
C SER A 80 -8.67 -4.22 -4.03
N GLU A 81 -9.08 -4.33 -2.77
CA GLU A 81 -10.48 -4.17 -2.41
C GLU A 81 -10.94 -2.72 -2.58
N PHE A 82 -10.10 -1.78 -2.20
CA PHE A 82 -10.45 -0.37 -2.32
C PHE A 82 -10.65 0.05 -3.77
N ARG A 83 -9.80 -0.46 -4.67
CA ARG A 83 -9.88 -0.14 -6.09
C ARG A 83 -10.70 -1.15 -6.88
N ASN A 84 -11.25 -2.14 -6.21
CA ASN A 84 -12.04 -3.20 -6.85
C ASN A 84 -11.24 -3.90 -7.94
N LEU A 85 -10.04 -4.31 -7.60
CA LEU A 85 -9.13 -5.00 -8.52
C LEU A 85 -8.98 -6.45 -8.12
N ASP A 86 -8.72 -7.30 -9.12
CA ASP A 86 -8.37 -8.68 -8.86
C ASP A 86 -6.99 -8.70 -8.17
N PRO A 87 -6.82 -9.43 -7.07
CA PRO A 87 -5.51 -9.50 -6.41
C PRO A 87 -4.38 -9.97 -7.31
N ASP A 88 -4.65 -10.87 -8.25
CA ASP A 88 -3.62 -11.34 -9.19
C ASP A 88 -3.21 -10.22 -10.14
N PHE A 89 -4.16 -9.40 -10.56
CA PHE A 89 -3.86 -8.25 -11.39
C PHE A 89 -2.90 -7.30 -10.68
N LEU A 90 -3.20 -6.99 -9.42
CA LEU A 90 -2.35 -6.10 -8.65
C LEU A 90 -0.97 -6.71 -8.41
N GLN A 91 -0.91 -7.99 -8.09
CA GLN A 91 0.38 -8.66 -7.87
C GLN A 91 1.24 -8.60 -9.11
N LYS A 92 0.64 -8.77 -10.29
CA LYS A 92 1.37 -8.79 -11.55
C LYS A 92 1.95 -7.42 -11.91
N HIS A 93 1.29 -6.35 -11.50
CA HIS A 93 1.64 -4.99 -11.93
C HIS A 93 2.16 -4.11 -10.80
N SER A 94 2.60 -4.72 -9.70
CA SER A 94 3.11 -3.99 -8.56
C SER A 94 4.41 -4.60 -8.05
N TYR A 95 5.08 -3.88 -7.17
CA TYR A 95 6.25 -4.38 -6.46
C TYR A 95 6.01 -4.26 -4.96
N GLN A 96 6.64 -5.13 -4.20
CA GLN A 96 6.48 -5.17 -2.77
C GLN A 96 7.82 -5.44 -2.11
N HIS A 97 8.13 -4.66 -1.10
CA HIS A 97 9.37 -4.78 -0.34
C HIS A 97 9.12 -4.77 1.16
#